data_16022dbb1320bed906a493abb5f5a837
#
_entry.id   16022dbb1320bed906a493abb5f5a837
#
_cell.length_a   1.000
_cell.length_b   1.000
_cell.length_c   1.000
_cell.angle_alpha   90.00
_cell.angle_beta   90.00
_cell.angle_gamma   90.00
#
_symmetry.space_group_name_H-M   'P 1'
#
loop_
_entity.id
_entity.type
_entity.pdbx_description
1 polymer ?
#
loop_
_entity_poly.entity_id
_entity_poly.type
_entity_poly.pdbx_seq_one_letter_code
_entity_poly.pdbx_strand_id
1 'polypeptide(L)'
;MERNWKTNLYALWKKEKWYWLGAIVIGVMFGLIFGAHWTKGYSEMIQHGIAAKVVRFHVLANSDSQADQDLKLQVRDAILQEYGTLLTECESKEETLTALENVRQEICERALDEVIAAGYDYPVSVSLVREEFPFKKYDDLIFPAGVYDALRIEIGAAEGQNWWCVLYPQMCFVDAAWGYATEESHTRLENTLTEEEFLIVSALEQEKITPRIKLKLLELWQ
;
A
#
# COMPACT_ATOMS: atom_id res chain seq x y z
N MET A 1 46.56 -33.86 45.61
CA MET A 1 46.00 -32.50 45.84
C MET A 1 45.17 -32.10 44.58
N GLU A 2 44.05 -32.76 44.38
CA GLU A 2 43.16 -32.42 43.25
C GLU A 2 42.37 -31.15 43.60
N ARG A 3 42.77 -30.07 42.99
CA ARG A 3 42.15 -28.77 43.15
C ARG A 3 40.75 -28.85 42.53
N ASN A 4 39.73 -28.82 43.34
CA ASN A 4 38.31 -29.00 42.95
C ASN A 4 37.82 -27.78 42.16
N TRP A 5 38.29 -27.67 40.90
CA TRP A 5 38.00 -26.55 39.97
C TRP A 5 36.50 -26.40 39.71
N LYS A 6 35.73 -27.50 39.77
CA LYS A 6 34.27 -27.50 39.58
C LYS A 6 33.54 -26.73 40.66
N THR A 7 33.98 -26.84 41.93
CA THR A 7 33.36 -26.11 43.06
C THR A 7 33.66 -24.61 43.00
N ASN A 8 34.84 -24.23 42.55
CA ASN A 8 35.19 -22.82 42.35
C ASN A 8 34.43 -22.20 41.21
N LEU A 9 34.24 -22.88 40.07
CA LEU A 9 33.44 -22.44 38.96
C LEU A 9 31.95 -22.28 39.34
N TYR A 10 31.41 -23.20 40.10
CA TYR A 10 30.04 -23.13 40.58
C TYR A 10 29.81 -21.96 41.55
N ALA A 11 30.77 -21.70 42.42
CA ALA A 11 30.72 -20.57 43.36
C ALA A 11 30.82 -19.21 42.65
N LEU A 12 31.68 -19.09 41.63
CA LEU A 12 31.79 -17.90 40.75
C LEU A 12 30.50 -17.72 39.97
N TRP A 13 29.94 -18.79 39.36
CA TRP A 13 28.71 -18.73 38.60
C TRP A 13 27.51 -18.32 39.49
N LYS A 14 27.42 -18.78 40.72
CA LYS A 14 26.38 -18.39 41.66
C LYS A 14 26.46 -16.93 42.09
N LYS A 15 27.67 -16.34 42.14
CA LYS A 15 27.88 -14.94 42.49
C LYS A 15 27.62 -13.99 41.28
N GLU A 16 27.90 -14.45 40.05
CA GLU A 16 27.87 -13.61 38.87
C GLU A 16 26.62 -13.82 38.01
N LYS A 17 25.78 -14.80 38.33
CA LYS A 17 24.57 -15.13 37.54
C LYS A 17 23.63 -13.93 37.27
N TRP A 18 23.59 -12.99 38.21
CA TRP A 18 22.75 -11.79 38.05
C TRP A 18 23.33 -10.82 37.02
N TYR A 19 24.65 -10.75 36.89
CA TYR A 19 25.29 -9.95 35.85
C TYR A 19 25.08 -10.56 34.47
N TRP A 20 25.18 -11.90 34.38
CA TRP A 20 24.88 -12.61 33.14
C TRP A 20 23.40 -12.50 32.72
N LEU A 21 22.49 -12.61 33.66
CA LEU A 21 21.05 -12.38 33.42
C LEU A 21 20.81 -10.94 32.98
N GLY A 22 21.43 -9.97 33.61
CA GLY A 22 21.35 -8.56 33.21
C GLY A 22 21.89 -8.32 31.79
N ALA A 23 23.04 -8.92 31.45
CA ALA A 23 23.62 -8.81 30.11
C ALA A 23 22.73 -9.46 29.04
N ILE A 24 22.10 -10.61 29.33
CA ILE A 24 21.15 -11.26 28.42
C ILE A 24 19.91 -10.39 28.21
N VAL A 25 19.34 -9.84 29.28
CA VAL A 25 18.15 -8.96 29.18
C VAL A 25 18.47 -7.72 28.35
N ILE A 26 19.62 -7.08 28.61
CA ILE A 26 20.07 -5.92 27.83
C ILE A 26 20.27 -6.30 26.36
N GLY A 27 20.92 -7.42 26.08
CA GLY A 27 21.13 -7.92 24.72
C GLY A 27 19.82 -8.19 23.97
N VAL A 28 18.84 -8.80 24.64
CA VAL A 28 17.51 -9.04 24.08
C VAL A 28 16.79 -7.70 23.81
N MET A 29 16.83 -6.77 24.76
CA MET A 29 16.24 -5.44 24.58
C MET A 29 16.86 -4.70 23.40
N PHE A 30 18.19 -4.69 23.29
CA PHE A 30 18.89 -4.10 22.14
C PHE A 30 18.50 -4.77 20.83
N GLY A 31 18.41 -6.11 20.80
CA GLY A 31 17.98 -6.87 19.64
C GLY A 31 16.54 -6.53 19.20
N LEU A 32 15.64 -6.39 20.16
CA LEU A 32 14.23 -6.00 19.88
C LEU A 32 14.13 -4.57 19.37
N ILE A 33 14.84 -3.62 19.99
CA ILE A 33 14.83 -2.20 19.56
C ILE A 33 15.45 -2.08 18.17
N PHE A 34 16.60 -2.70 17.95
CA PHE A 34 17.27 -2.68 16.65
C PHE A 34 16.43 -3.34 15.57
N GLY A 35 15.82 -4.50 15.86
CA GLY A 35 14.92 -5.20 14.95
C GLY A 35 13.69 -4.36 14.59
N ALA A 36 13.08 -3.71 15.58
CA ALA A 36 11.93 -2.83 15.35
C ALA A 36 12.29 -1.61 14.45
N HIS A 37 13.44 -0.99 14.69
CA HIS A 37 13.92 0.11 13.84
C HIS A 37 14.25 -0.34 12.42
N TRP A 38 14.88 -1.50 12.28
CA TRP A 38 15.22 -2.06 10.97
C TRP A 38 13.99 -2.41 10.16
N THR A 39 13.00 -3.10 10.76
CA THR A 39 11.75 -3.45 10.07
C THR A 39 10.94 -2.23 9.68
N LYS A 40 10.90 -1.19 10.52
CA LYS A 40 10.22 0.07 10.19
C LYS A 40 10.88 0.76 8.99
N GLY A 41 12.21 0.94 9.00
CA GLY A 41 12.93 1.56 7.90
C GLY A 41 12.79 0.79 6.58
N TYR A 42 12.80 -0.54 6.63
CA TYR A 42 12.58 -1.39 5.46
C TYR A 42 11.16 -1.22 4.91
N SER A 43 10.14 -1.23 5.78
CA SER A 43 8.74 -1.02 5.38
C SER A 43 8.50 0.35 4.74
N GLU A 44 9.11 1.41 5.30
CA GLU A 44 9.04 2.77 4.74
C GLU A 44 9.73 2.83 3.36
N MET A 45 10.89 2.19 3.20
CA MET A 45 11.61 2.15 1.93
C MET A 45 10.77 1.48 0.83
N ILE A 46 10.18 0.33 1.10
CA ILE A 46 9.31 -0.39 0.15
C ILE A 46 8.07 0.44 -0.18
N GLN A 47 7.41 1.02 0.83
CA GLN A 47 6.24 1.88 0.60
C GLN A 47 6.59 3.06 -0.31
N HIS A 48 7.71 3.73 -0.07
CA HIS A 48 8.20 4.81 -0.92
C HIS A 48 8.54 4.34 -2.33
N GLY A 49 9.12 3.15 -2.48
CA GLY A 49 9.40 2.54 -3.77
C GLY A 49 8.13 2.29 -4.58
N ILE A 50 7.10 1.71 -3.97
CA ILE A 50 5.79 1.50 -4.58
C ILE A 50 5.15 2.86 -4.93
N ALA A 51 5.13 3.81 -3.99
CA ALA A 51 4.53 5.13 -4.19
C ALA A 51 5.22 5.95 -5.31
N ALA A 52 6.52 5.74 -5.52
CA ALA A 52 7.25 6.37 -6.62
C ALA A 52 6.83 5.87 -8.01
N LYS A 53 6.16 4.72 -8.10
CA LYS A 53 5.82 4.05 -9.37
C LYS A 53 4.32 3.99 -9.65
N VAL A 54 3.49 4.38 -8.68
CA VAL A 54 2.04 4.20 -8.71
C VAL A 54 1.34 5.56 -8.72
N VAL A 55 0.25 5.66 -9.47
CA VAL A 55 -0.72 6.77 -9.38
C VAL A 55 -2.03 6.20 -8.81
N ARG A 56 -2.52 6.81 -7.75
CA ARG A 56 -3.77 6.41 -7.11
C ARG A 56 -4.95 7.19 -7.67
N PHE A 57 -6.15 6.71 -7.36
CA PHE A 57 -7.39 7.39 -7.70
C PHE A 57 -8.39 7.25 -6.56
N HIS A 58 -9.08 8.33 -6.25
CA HIS A 58 -10.20 8.26 -5.34
C HIS A 58 -11.28 9.29 -5.68
N VAL A 59 -12.51 8.91 -5.34
CA VAL A 59 -13.70 9.75 -5.49
C VAL A 59 -14.38 9.85 -4.13
N LEU A 60 -14.63 11.08 -3.67
CA LEU A 60 -15.33 11.38 -2.45
C LEU A 60 -16.79 11.71 -2.74
N ALA A 61 -17.70 11.01 -2.07
CA ALA A 61 -19.12 11.31 -2.14
C ALA A 61 -19.47 12.57 -1.32
N ASN A 62 -20.57 13.24 -1.69
CA ASN A 62 -21.08 14.36 -0.90
C ASN A 62 -21.39 13.97 0.56
N SER A 63 -22.03 12.79 0.76
CA SER A 63 -22.34 12.24 2.09
C SER A 63 -22.35 10.71 2.08
N ASP A 64 -22.65 10.10 3.23
CA ASP A 64 -22.82 8.66 3.37
C ASP A 64 -24.21 8.16 3.00
N SER A 65 -25.11 9.02 2.47
CA SER A 65 -26.40 8.58 1.96
C SER A 65 -26.23 7.59 0.80
N GLN A 66 -27.11 6.60 0.68
CA GLN A 66 -27.03 5.63 -0.42
C GLN A 66 -27.06 6.33 -1.78
N ALA A 67 -27.87 7.38 -1.94
CA ALA A 67 -27.97 8.14 -3.17
C ALA A 67 -26.65 8.84 -3.55
N ASP A 68 -25.95 9.43 -2.58
CA ASP A 68 -24.64 10.06 -2.82
C ASP A 68 -23.53 9.01 -3.09
N GLN A 69 -23.63 7.84 -2.44
CA GLN A 69 -22.72 6.75 -2.71
C GLN A 69 -22.93 6.17 -4.12
N ASP A 70 -24.18 6.03 -4.58
CA ASP A 70 -24.49 5.58 -5.93
C ASP A 70 -24.05 6.62 -6.98
N LEU A 71 -24.29 7.91 -6.73
CA LEU A 71 -23.79 9.00 -7.58
C LEU A 71 -22.26 8.98 -7.72
N LYS A 72 -21.55 8.81 -6.63
CA LYS A 72 -20.07 8.66 -6.64
C LYS A 72 -19.63 7.54 -7.59
N LEU A 73 -20.32 6.39 -7.56
CA LEU A 73 -19.98 5.26 -8.43
C LEU A 73 -20.29 5.57 -9.90
N GLN A 74 -21.39 6.29 -10.20
CA GLN A 74 -21.71 6.74 -11.56
C GLN A 74 -20.64 7.69 -12.11
N VAL A 75 -20.22 8.68 -11.32
CA VAL A 75 -19.15 9.61 -11.71
C VAL A 75 -17.83 8.85 -11.94
N ARG A 76 -17.45 7.94 -11.04
CA ARG A 76 -16.28 7.08 -11.22
C ARG A 76 -16.32 6.33 -12.55
N ASP A 77 -17.44 5.67 -12.84
CA ASP A 77 -17.59 4.82 -14.03
C ASP A 77 -17.52 5.66 -15.32
N ALA A 78 -18.17 6.83 -15.31
CA ALA A 78 -18.10 7.75 -16.44
C ALA A 78 -16.67 8.21 -16.75
N ILE A 79 -15.88 8.56 -15.72
CA ILE A 79 -14.49 8.98 -15.90
C ILE A 79 -13.62 7.81 -16.38
N LEU A 80 -13.76 6.63 -15.79
CA LEU A 80 -13.00 5.46 -16.21
C LEU A 80 -13.35 5.05 -17.65
N GLN A 81 -14.61 5.11 -18.03
CA GLN A 81 -15.05 4.79 -19.39
C GLN A 81 -14.47 5.74 -20.44
N GLU A 82 -14.44 7.05 -20.16
CA GLU A 82 -14.02 8.05 -21.11
C GLU A 82 -12.49 8.15 -21.22
N TYR A 83 -11.79 8.15 -20.09
CA TYR A 83 -10.33 8.35 -20.04
C TYR A 83 -9.53 7.06 -19.94
N GLY A 84 -10.19 5.90 -19.88
CA GLY A 84 -9.53 4.61 -19.73
C GLY A 84 -8.51 4.32 -20.83
N THR A 85 -8.86 4.56 -22.08
CA THR A 85 -7.95 4.34 -23.22
C THR A 85 -6.71 5.22 -23.13
N LEU A 86 -6.89 6.53 -22.84
CA LEU A 86 -5.78 7.46 -22.66
C LEU A 86 -4.78 6.97 -21.59
N LEU A 87 -5.32 6.51 -20.48
CA LEU A 87 -4.50 6.02 -19.37
C LEU A 87 -3.85 4.65 -19.70
N THR A 88 -4.47 3.84 -20.57
CA THR A 88 -3.90 2.57 -21.03
C THR A 88 -2.64 2.75 -21.86
N GLU A 89 -2.54 3.85 -22.59
CA GLU A 89 -1.42 4.19 -23.45
C GLU A 89 -0.20 4.74 -22.68
N CYS A 90 -0.37 5.14 -21.43
CA CYS A 90 0.73 5.62 -20.59
C CYS A 90 1.64 4.47 -20.16
N GLU A 91 2.93 4.62 -20.35
CA GLU A 91 3.96 3.62 -20.04
C GLU A 91 4.68 3.92 -18.71
N SER A 92 4.44 5.11 -18.11
CA SER A 92 5.07 5.53 -16.87
C SER A 92 4.13 6.34 -15.98
N LYS A 93 4.47 6.44 -14.70
CA LYS A 93 3.78 7.30 -13.74
C LYS A 93 3.80 8.76 -14.18
N GLU A 94 4.94 9.24 -14.66
CA GLU A 94 5.16 10.62 -15.11
C GLU A 94 4.29 10.96 -16.31
N GLU A 95 4.18 10.05 -17.27
CA GLU A 95 3.28 10.18 -18.41
C GLU A 95 1.82 10.22 -17.96
N THR A 96 1.45 9.32 -17.05
CA THR A 96 0.09 9.28 -16.49
C THR A 96 -0.26 10.61 -15.80
N LEU A 97 0.62 11.13 -14.96
CA LEU A 97 0.39 12.41 -14.26
C LEU A 97 0.30 13.58 -15.27
N THR A 98 1.14 13.57 -16.30
CA THR A 98 1.11 14.58 -17.36
C THR A 98 -0.18 14.49 -18.18
N ALA A 99 -0.60 13.30 -18.57
CA ALA A 99 -1.84 13.07 -19.29
C ALA A 99 -3.06 13.53 -18.46
N LEU A 100 -3.10 13.16 -17.18
CA LEU A 100 -4.16 13.57 -16.26
C LEU A 100 -4.22 15.10 -16.06
N GLU A 101 -3.06 15.79 -15.95
CA GLU A 101 -3.03 17.25 -15.82
C GLU A 101 -3.57 17.93 -17.08
N ASN A 102 -3.23 17.41 -18.27
CA ASN A 102 -3.69 17.95 -19.54
C ASN A 102 -5.21 17.86 -19.71
N VAL A 103 -5.83 16.78 -19.22
CA VAL A 103 -7.28 16.55 -19.34
C VAL A 103 -8.04 16.83 -18.03
N ARG A 104 -7.39 17.37 -17.00
CA ARG A 104 -7.97 17.57 -15.68
C ARG A 104 -9.26 18.41 -15.70
N GLN A 105 -9.27 19.47 -16.51
CA GLN A 105 -10.43 20.33 -16.66
C GLN A 105 -11.58 19.58 -17.35
N GLU A 106 -11.29 18.79 -18.37
CA GLU A 106 -12.28 17.97 -19.10
C GLU A 106 -12.86 16.88 -18.17
N ILE A 107 -12.01 16.26 -17.33
CA ILE A 107 -12.46 15.33 -16.30
C ILE A 107 -13.44 16.01 -15.33
N CYS A 108 -13.15 17.26 -14.93
CA CYS A 108 -14.02 18.01 -14.03
C CYS A 108 -15.38 18.31 -14.68
N GLU A 109 -15.40 18.75 -15.93
CA GLU A 109 -16.60 19.01 -16.71
C GLU A 109 -17.41 17.73 -16.91
N ARG A 110 -16.77 16.63 -17.28
CA ARG A 110 -17.41 15.33 -17.44
C ARG A 110 -18.06 14.82 -16.14
N ALA A 111 -17.32 14.95 -15.02
CA ALA A 111 -17.84 14.57 -13.70
C ALA A 111 -19.04 15.44 -13.28
N LEU A 112 -19.00 16.74 -13.57
CA LEU A 112 -20.10 17.67 -13.31
C LEU A 112 -21.33 17.34 -14.16
N ASP A 113 -21.14 17.03 -15.45
CA ASP A 113 -22.23 16.63 -16.35
C ASP A 113 -22.95 15.38 -15.81
N GLU A 114 -22.21 14.41 -15.28
CA GLU A 114 -22.79 13.21 -14.69
C GLU A 114 -23.61 13.52 -13.43
N VAL A 115 -23.13 14.44 -12.58
CA VAL A 115 -23.84 14.91 -11.39
C VAL A 115 -25.15 15.59 -11.77
N ILE A 116 -25.12 16.46 -12.79
CA ILE A 116 -26.31 17.17 -13.30
C ILE A 116 -27.30 16.17 -13.96
N ALA A 117 -26.81 15.23 -14.76
CA ALA A 117 -27.62 14.21 -15.40
C ALA A 117 -28.34 13.32 -14.37
N ALA A 118 -27.73 13.08 -13.23
CA ALA A 118 -28.32 12.36 -12.09
C ALA A 118 -29.31 13.21 -11.28
N GLY A 119 -29.50 14.49 -11.63
CA GLY A 119 -30.49 15.40 -11.00
C GLY A 119 -30.00 16.13 -9.77
N TYR A 120 -28.68 16.25 -9.59
CA TYR A 120 -28.06 17.00 -8.47
C TYR A 120 -27.41 18.30 -8.97
N ASP A 121 -27.22 19.25 -8.04
CA ASP A 121 -26.54 20.53 -8.26
C ASP A 121 -25.24 20.65 -7.44
N TYR A 122 -24.64 19.53 -7.09
CA TYR A 122 -23.40 19.51 -6.31
C TYR A 122 -22.22 20.06 -7.12
N PRO A 123 -21.37 20.90 -6.50
CA PRO A 123 -20.12 21.27 -7.11
C PRO A 123 -19.21 20.05 -7.22
N VAL A 124 -18.37 20.03 -8.27
CA VAL A 124 -17.34 19.00 -8.44
C VAL A 124 -15.98 19.68 -8.50
N SER A 125 -15.01 19.11 -7.83
CA SER A 125 -13.62 19.49 -7.97
C SER A 125 -12.74 18.32 -8.35
N VAL A 126 -11.74 18.57 -9.21
CA VAL A 126 -10.77 17.57 -9.64
C VAL A 126 -9.37 18.11 -9.44
N SER A 127 -8.54 17.36 -8.75
CA SER A 127 -7.18 17.77 -8.42
C SER A 127 -6.19 16.60 -8.51
N LEU A 128 -4.96 16.90 -8.92
CA LEU A 128 -3.82 16.02 -8.70
C LEU A 128 -3.18 16.40 -7.37
N VAL A 129 -3.13 15.44 -6.46
CA VAL A 129 -2.70 15.66 -5.08
C VAL A 129 -1.68 14.61 -4.67
N ARG A 130 -0.89 14.96 -3.66
CA ARG A 130 -0.03 14.02 -2.95
C ARG A 130 -0.52 13.91 -1.51
N GLU A 131 -1.16 12.79 -1.18
CA GLU A 131 -1.86 12.62 0.10
C GLU A 131 -1.79 11.20 0.64
N GLU A 132 -2.21 11.02 1.89
CA GLU A 132 -2.21 9.73 2.57
C GLU A 132 -3.35 8.84 2.08
N PHE A 133 -2.98 7.63 1.68
CA PHE A 133 -3.91 6.56 1.35
C PHE A 133 -3.89 5.50 2.45
N PRO A 134 -5.05 4.97 2.83
CA PRO A 134 -5.11 3.84 3.73
C PRO A 134 -4.62 2.56 3.04
N PHE A 135 -4.29 1.57 3.86
CA PHE A 135 -4.10 0.20 3.39
C PHE A 135 -5.34 -0.27 2.60
N LYS A 136 -5.13 -0.78 1.39
CA LYS A 136 -6.20 -1.28 0.53
C LYS A 136 -5.84 -2.63 -0.07
N LYS A 137 -6.83 -3.54 -0.01
CA LYS A 137 -6.78 -4.84 -0.65
C LYS A 137 -7.67 -4.83 -1.89
N TYR A 138 -7.13 -5.33 -3.00
CA TYR A 138 -7.80 -5.55 -4.28
C TYR A 138 -7.55 -6.99 -4.68
N ASP A 139 -8.53 -7.88 -4.42
CA ASP A 139 -8.40 -9.32 -4.59
C ASP A 139 -7.18 -9.89 -3.82
N ASP A 140 -6.17 -10.35 -4.52
CA ASP A 140 -4.90 -10.86 -4.00
C ASP A 140 -3.81 -9.79 -3.87
N LEU A 141 -4.04 -8.57 -4.37
CA LEU A 141 -3.08 -7.47 -4.33
C LEU A 141 -3.35 -6.52 -3.16
N ILE A 142 -2.28 -6.07 -2.52
CA ILE A 142 -2.33 -5.18 -1.37
C ILE A 142 -1.41 -4.00 -1.55
N PHE A 143 -2.01 -2.82 -1.43
CA PHE A 143 -1.24 -1.58 -1.39
C PHE A 143 -1.11 -1.10 0.05
N PRO A 144 0.13 -0.90 0.53
CA PRO A 144 0.37 -0.40 1.88
C PRO A 144 -0.18 1.01 2.06
N ALA A 145 -0.52 1.35 3.30
CA ALA A 145 -0.83 2.73 3.66
C ALA A 145 0.39 3.62 3.45
N GLY A 146 0.18 4.86 3.00
CA GLY A 146 1.27 5.81 2.78
C GLY A 146 0.88 6.96 1.86
N VAL A 147 1.84 7.82 1.56
CA VAL A 147 1.66 9.01 0.73
C VAL A 147 1.86 8.66 -0.73
N TYR A 148 0.85 8.91 -1.56
CA TYR A 148 0.84 8.64 -2.99
C TYR A 148 0.44 9.87 -3.80
N ASP A 149 0.89 9.96 -5.04
CA ASP A 149 0.32 10.87 -6.02
C ASP A 149 -1.00 10.29 -6.54
N ALA A 150 -2.03 11.13 -6.65
CA ALA A 150 -3.37 10.68 -6.95
C ALA A 150 -4.20 11.69 -7.72
N LEU A 151 -5.11 11.19 -8.56
CA LEU A 151 -6.27 11.93 -9.03
C LEU A 151 -7.35 11.89 -7.94
N ARG A 152 -7.82 13.05 -7.48
CA ARG A 152 -8.90 13.19 -6.51
C ARG A 152 -10.08 13.91 -7.13
N ILE A 153 -11.27 13.29 -7.03
CA ILE A 153 -12.55 13.89 -7.40
C ILE A 153 -13.38 14.05 -6.14
N GLU A 154 -13.85 15.25 -5.90
CA GLU A 154 -14.72 15.60 -4.77
C GLU A 154 -16.09 16.03 -5.29
N ILE A 155 -17.15 15.43 -4.76
CA ILE A 155 -18.54 15.73 -5.11
C ILE A 155 -19.21 16.37 -3.90
N GLY A 156 -19.75 17.58 -4.08
CA GLY A 156 -20.47 18.31 -3.05
C GLY A 156 -19.58 18.67 -1.86
N ALA A 157 -20.01 18.32 -0.64
CA ALA A 157 -19.26 18.54 0.58
C ALA A 157 -18.07 17.61 0.77
N ALA A 158 -17.98 16.52 0.01
CA ALA A 158 -16.94 15.51 0.09
C ALA A 158 -16.78 14.91 1.52
N GLU A 159 -17.88 14.79 2.26
CA GLU A 159 -17.90 14.27 3.64
C GLU A 159 -18.27 12.77 3.70
N GLY A 160 -18.63 12.17 2.55
CA GLY A 160 -18.99 10.76 2.45
C GLY A 160 -17.78 9.83 2.27
N GLN A 161 -18.07 8.53 2.25
CA GLN A 161 -17.04 7.50 2.08
C GLN A 161 -16.35 7.60 0.73
N ASN A 162 -15.03 7.45 0.76
CA ASN A 162 -14.16 7.39 -0.41
C ASN A 162 -14.29 6.05 -1.14
N TRP A 163 -14.22 6.11 -2.47
CA TRP A 163 -13.85 4.98 -3.30
C TRP A 163 -12.37 5.11 -3.70
N TRP A 164 -11.62 4.01 -3.66
CA TRP A 164 -10.16 4.00 -3.80
C TRP A 164 -9.70 3.03 -4.88
N CYS A 165 -8.77 3.45 -5.75
CA CYS A 165 -8.17 2.59 -6.76
C CYS A 165 -6.72 2.96 -7.12
N VAL A 166 -6.16 2.24 -8.11
CA VAL A 166 -4.85 2.48 -8.72
C VAL A 166 -5.07 2.76 -10.21
N LEU A 167 -4.71 3.98 -10.66
CA LEU A 167 -4.80 4.37 -12.07
C LEU A 167 -3.60 3.88 -12.88
N TYR A 168 -2.42 3.94 -12.28
CA TYR A 168 -1.20 3.45 -12.90
C TYR A 168 -0.38 2.62 -11.90
N PRO A 169 0.07 1.41 -12.25
CA PRO A 169 -0.42 0.60 -13.37
C PRO A 169 -1.92 0.35 -13.27
N GLN A 170 -2.57 0.16 -14.40
CA GLN A 170 -4.03 0.14 -14.47
C GLN A 170 -4.64 -1.06 -13.74
N MET A 171 -5.44 -0.75 -12.72
CA MET A 171 -6.20 -1.74 -11.95
C MET A 171 -7.71 -1.37 -11.87
N CYS A 172 -8.07 -0.14 -12.29
CA CYS A 172 -9.43 0.37 -12.15
C CYS A 172 -10.39 -0.04 -13.28
N PHE A 173 -9.87 -0.57 -14.38
CA PHE A 173 -10.62 -0.72 -15.64
C PHE A 173 -11.24 -2.08 -15.85
N VAL A 174 -11.01 -3.03 -14.97
CA VAL A 174 -11.55 -4.38 -15.10
C VAL A 174 -12.52 -4.63 -13.97
N ASP A 175 -13.81 -4.72 -14.31
CA ASP A 175 -14.92 -4.98 -13.40
C ASP A 175 -14.84 -4.19 -12.07
N ALA A 176 -14.79 -2.85 -12.18
CA ALA A 176 -14.75 -1.93 -11.03
C ALA A 176 -15.87 -2.17 -10.01
N ALA A 177 -16.92 -2.90 -10.39
CA ALA A 177 -18.00 -3.33 -9.51
C ALA A 177 -17.56 -4.42 -8.50
N TRP A 178 -16.52 -5.22 -8.80
CA TRP A 178 -16.16 -6.40 -8.02
C TRP A 178 -14.76 -6.37 -7.41
N GLY A 179 -13.89 -5.41 -7.82
CA GLY A 179 -12.56 -5.25 -7.23
C GLY A 179 -11.57 -6.37 -7.55
N TYR A 180 -11.78 -7.11 -8.66
CA TYR A 180 -10.85 -8.14 -9.10
C TYR A 180 -9.72 -7.56 -9.93
N ALA A 181 -8.49 -8.00 -9.65
CA ALA A 181 -7.33 -7.76 -10.49
C ALA A 181 -7.31 -8.79 -11.63
N THR A 182 -7.12 -8.33 -12.89
CA THR A 182 -6.96 -9.26 -14.01
C THR A 182 -5.53 -9.74 -14.14
N GLU A 183 -5.31 -10.82 -14.89
CA GLU A 183 -3.96 -11.27 -15.26
C GLU A 183 -3.16 -10.15 -15.97
N GLU A 184 -3.82 -9.31 -16.77
CA GLU A 184 -3.16 -8.18 -17.41
C GLU A 184 -2.71 -7.14 -16.39
N SER A 185 -3.55 -6.81 -15.41
CA SER A 185 -3.19 -5.88 -14.30
C SER A 185 -2.04 -6.43 -13.48
N HIS A 186 -2.02 -7.73 -13.19
CA HIS A 186 -0.90 -8.41 -12.51
C HIS A 186 0.39 -8.29 -13.31
N THR A 187 0.37 -8.61 -14.59
CA THR A 187 1.55 -8.54 -15.47
C THR A 187 2.09 -7.11 -15.56
N ARG A 188 1.22 -6.12 -15.70
CA ARG A 188 1.62 -4.70 -15.72
C ARG A 188 2.24 -4.27 -14.39
N LEU A 189 1.67 -4.68 -13.28
CA LEU A 189 2.18 -4.37 -11.95
C LEU A 189 3.54 -5.04 -11.70
N GLU A 190 3.70 -6.31 -12.08
CA GLU A 190 4.96 -7.05 -12.00
C GLU A 190 6.07 -6.38 -12.81
N ASN A 191 5.74 -5.89 -14.02
CA ASN A 191 6.70 -5.17 -14.86
C ASN A 191 7.06 -3.77 -14.33
N THR A 192 6.18 -3.15 -13.53
CA THR A 192 6.38 -1.80 -12.98
C THR A 192 7.12 -1.80 -11.66
N LEU A 193 6.84 -2.78 -10.80
CA LEU A 193 7.44 -2.90 -9.47
C LEU A 193 8.75 -3.69 -9.53
N THR A 194 9.61 -3.54 -8.52
CA THR A 194 10.71 -4.48 -8.32
C THR A 194 10.16 -5.81 -7.81
N GLU A 195 10.95 -6.88 -7.93
CA GLU A 195 10.57 -8.20 -7.43
C GLU A 195 10.19 -8.16 -5.93
N GLU A 196 10.93 -7.41 -5.11
CA GLU A 196 10.62 -7.25 -3.68
C GLU A 196 9.32 -6.47 -3.44
N GLU A 197 9.08 -5.39 -4.17
CA GLU A 197 7.86 -4.58 -4.07
C GLU A 197 6.64 -5.40 -4.53
N PHE A 198 6.78 -6.14 -5.63
CA PHE A 198 5.71 -6.99 -6.15
C PHE A 198 5.38 -8.15 -5.20
N LEU A 199 6.39 -8.80 -4.62
CA LEU A 199 6.19 -9.83 -3.60
C LEU A 199 5.42 -9.31 -2.39
N ILE A 200 5.65 -8.06 -1.97
CA ILE A 200 4.93 -7.47 -0.85
C ILE A 200 3.49 -7.12 -1.23
N VAL A 201 3.27 -6.59 -2.42
CA VAL A 201 1.92 -6.27 -2.91
C VAL A 201 1.07 -7.52 -3.14
N SER A 202 1.68 -8.63 -3.58
CA SER A 202 1.01 -9.92 -3.85
C SER A 202 1.01 -10.91 -2.67
N ALA A 203 1.70 -10.60 -1.56
CA ALA A 203 2.05 -11.58 -0.51
C ALA A 203 0.90 -12.03 0.39
N LEU A 204 -0.28 -11.41 0.34
CA LEU A 204 -1.36 -11.79 1.27
C LEU A 204 -2.15 -13.04 0.87
N GLU A 205 -1.99 -13.57 -0.32
CA GLU A 205 -2.55 -14.89 -0.65
C GLU A 205 -1.65 -16.04 -0.17
N GLN A 206 -0.40 -15.74 0.12
CA GLN A 206 0.52 -16.71 0.71
C GLN A 206 0.41 -16.75 2.24
N GLU A 207 -0.74 -17.10 2.78
CA GLU A 207 -0.89 -17.60 4.17
C GLU A 207 0.02 -18.84 4.45
N LYS A 208 0.95 -19.13 3.54
CA LYS A 208 1.96 -20.20 3.58
C LYS A 208 3.40 -19.73 3.61
N ILE A 209 3.70 -18.45 3.75
CA ILE A 209 5.05 -18.03 4.11
C ILE A 209 5.20 -18.25 5.62
N THR A 210 5.32 -19.49 6.05
CA THR A 210 6.05 -19.76 7.28
C THR A 210 7.43 -19.15 7.07
N PRO A 211 7.86 -18.18 7.90
CA PRO A 211 9.23 -17.68 7.82
C PRO A 211 10.15 -18.87 8.08
N ARG A 212 10.69 -19.44 7.04
CA ARG A 212 11.83 -20.36 7.15
C ARG A 212 13.01 -19.48 7.54
N ILE A 213 13.08 -19.16 8.84
CA ILE A 213 14.33 -18.73 9.45
C ILE A 213 15.25 -19.94 9.31
N LYS A 214 15.96 -20.05 8.18
CA LYS A 214 17.12 -20.90 8.05
C LYS A 214 18.17 -20.28 8.95
N LEU A 215 18.22 -20.73 10.21
CA LEU A 215 19.35 -20.50 11.08
C LEU A 215 20.53 -21.20 10.43
N LYS A 216 21.30 -20.48 9.60
CA LYS A 216 22.56 -20.94 9.00
C LYS A 216 23.56 -21.44 10.03
N LEU A 217 23.33 -21.16 11.31
CA LEU A 217 24.11 -21.66 12.46
C LEU A 217 23.92 -23.17 12.73
N LEU A 218 22.82 -23.77 12.26
CA LEU A 218 22.62 -25.22 12.43
C LEU A 218 23.30 -26.08 11.35
N GLU A 219 23.70 -25.47 10.23
CA GLU A 219 24.47 -26.17 9.17
C GLU A 219 25.96 -26.27 9.48
N LEU A 220 26.45 -25.56 10.51
CA LEU A 220 27.86 -25.62 10.95
C LEU A 220 28.13 -26.73 11.99
N TRP A 221 27.14 -27.54 12.34
CA TRP A 221 27.23 -28.57 13.37
C TRP A 221 26.89 -30.00 12.87
N GLN A 222 26.98 -30.21 11.56
CA GLN A 222 26.98 -31.57 10.98
C GLN A 222 28.35 -31.97 10.45
#